data_9e14b53250686b4640aeec7e0ee75d3c
#
_entry.id   9e14b53250686b4640aeec7e0ee75d3c
#
_cell.length_a   1.000
_cell.length_b   1.000
_cell.length_c   1.000
_cell.angle_alpha   90.00
_cell.angle_beta   90.00
_cell.angle_gamma   90.00
#
_symmetry.space_group_name_H-M   'P 1'
#
loop_
_entity.id
_entity.type
_entity.pdbx_description
1 polymer ?
#
loop_
_entity_poly.entity_id
_entity_poly.type
_entity_poly.pdbx_seq_one_letter_code
_entity_poly.pdbx_strand_id
1 'polypeptide(L)'
;MSIKITLRICSVAVLFLLVAAALGPAQWVPRSGLGWRIDHFIGYFAITLTFCLAWPRPFAVGGAVVAIALLLEALQAFTPDRHADVYAALISAGGATAAILPADLFNRAPRRLCGRALLRLARMRLLTASRRSLAPKSPALAGLVSQQLQSG
;
A
#
# COMPACT_ATOMS: atom_id res chain seq x y z
N MET A 1 1.42 -17.11 12.28
CA MET A 1 0.74 -16.84 11.00
C MET A 1 1.30 -15.55 10.41
N SER A 2 1.65 -15.49 9.12
CA SER A 2 2.25 -14.26 8.55
C SER A 2 1.18 -13.15 8.47
N ILE A 3 1.54 -11.92 8.88
CA ILE A 3 0.67 -10.72 8.81
C ILE A 3 -0.01 -10.59 7.43
N LYS A 4 0.69 -10.96 6.35
CA LYS A 4 0.13 -10.93 4.99
C LYS A 4 -1.02 -11.91 4.79
N ILE A 5 -0.92 -13.10 5.38
CA ILE A 5 -1.98 -14.12 5.29
C ILE A 5 -3.21 -13.64 6.06
N THR A 6 -3.01 -13.11 7.26
CA THR A 6 -4.10 -12.54 8.07
C THR A 6 -4.81 -11.40 7.32
N LEU A 7 -4.05 -10.45 6.73
CA LEU A 7 -4.63 -9.36 5.94
C LEU A 7 -5.45 -9.88 4.74
N ARG A 8 -4.97 -10.90 4.05
CA ARG A 8 -5.71 -11.50 2.92
C ARG A 8 -7.02 -12.15 3.36
N ILE A 9 -6.98 -12.92 4.44
CA ILE A 9 -8.18 -13.55 5.00
C ILE A 9 -9.18 -12.47 5.43
N CYS A 10 -8.73 -11.45 6.17
CA CYS A 10 -9.58 -10.34 6.59
C CYS A 10 -10.19 -9.59 5.38
N SER A 11 -9.39 -9.32 4.35
CA SER A 11 -9.88 -8.63 3.14
C SER A 11 -10.98 -9.43 2.45
N VAL A 12 -10.80 -10.75 2.29
CA VAL A 12 -11.81 -11.61 1.67
C VAL A 12 -13.06 -11.70 2.54
N ALA A 13 -12.91 -11.81 3.86
CA ALA A 13 -14.04 -11.83 4.79
C ALA A 13 -14.85 -10.52 4.72
N VAL A 14 -14.17 -9.37 4.71
CA VAL A 14 -14.82 -8.05 4.59
C VAL A 14 -15.52 -7.89 3.24
N LEU A 15 -14.93 -8.40 2.14
CA LEU A 15 -15.60 -8.41 0.83
C LEU A 15 -16.89 -9.26 0.87
N PHE A 16 -16.81 -10.44 1.48
CA PHE A 16 -17.98 -11.30 1.61
C PHE A 16 -19.11 -10.62 2.42
N LEU A 17 -18.75 -9.96 3.53
CA LEU A 17 -19.69 -9.18 4.33
C LEU A 17 -20.29 -8.01 3.53
N LEU A 18 -19.47 -7.32 2.71
CA LEU A 18 -19.96 -6.23 1.86
C LEU A 18 -20.97 -6.76 0.83
N VAL A 19 -20.67 -7.88 0.16
CA VAL A 19 -21.58 -8.50 -0.82
C VAL A 19 -22.87 -8.94 -0.14
N ALA A 20 -22.78 -9.59 1.01
CA ALA A 20 -23.95 -10.00 1.79
C ALA A 20 -24.79 -8.80 2.25
N ALA A 21 -24.16 -7.70 2.66
CA ALA A 21 -24.86 -6.47 3.01
C ALA A 21 -25.48 -5.77 1.79
N ALA A 22 -24.81 -5.81 0.63
CA ALA A 22 -25.31 -5.20 -0.60
C ALA A 22 -26.51 -5.92 -1.19
N LEU A 23 -26.54 -7.24 -1.15
CA LEU A 23 -27.59 -8.08 -1.74
C LEU A 23 -28.60 -8.61 -0.71
N GLY A 24 -28.28 -8.52 0.58
CA GLY A 24 -29.16 -8.93 1.66
C GLY A 24 -30.27 -7.90 1.97
N PRO A 25 -31.22 -8.27 2.85
CA PRO A 25 -32.29 -7.39 3.28
C PRO A 25 -31.77 -6.04 3.80
N ALA A 26 -32.43 -4.94 3.41
CA ALA A 26 -31.98 -3.58 3.76
C ALA A 26 -31.86 -3.32 5.27
N GLN A 27 -32.62 -4.04 6.08
CA GLN A 27 -32.59 -3.97 7.54
C GLN A 27 -31.32 -4.51 8.19
N TRP A 28 -30.52 -5.33 7.48
CA TRP A 28 -29.27 -5.91 7.99
C TRP A 28 -28.06 -5.00 7.82
N VAL A 29 -28.22 -3.93 7.06
CA VAL A 29 -27.11 -3.01 6.81
C VAL A 29 -26.93 -2.09 8.02
N PRO A 30 -25.79 -2.17 8.71
CA PRO A 30 -25.48 -1.24 9.80
C PRO A 30 -25.38 0.18 9.24
N ARG A 31 -26.06 1.11 9.88
CA ARG A 31 -26.04 2.54 9.51
C ARG A 31 -25.25 3.30 10.56
N SER A 32 -24.28 4.11 10.11
CA SER A 32 -23.46 4.93 11.03
C SER A 32 -24.23 6.13 11.63
N GLY A 33 -25.37 6.48 11.06
CA GLY A 33 -26.10 7.73 11.41
C GLY A 33 -25.59 8.96 10.66
N LEU A 34 -24.45 8.87 9.94
CA LEU A 34 -23.89 9.97 9.16
C LEU A 34 -24.55 10.14 7.77
N GLY A 35 -25.40 9.20 7.41
CA GLY A 35 -26.10 9.17 6.14
C GLY A 35 -25.51 8.13 5.17
N TRP A 36 -26.39 7.54 4.37
CA TRP A 36 -26.07 6.42 3.49
C TRP A 36 -24.93 6.71 2.49
N ARG A 37 -24.78 7.96 2.06
CA ARG A 37 -23.71 8.38 1.12
C ARG A 37 -22.33 8.25 1.75
N ILE A 38 -22.21 8.68 2.99
CA ILE A 38 -20.95 8.62 3.76
C ILE A 38 -20.62 7.16 4.06
N ASP A 39 -21.62 6.37 4.43
CA ASP A 39 -21.46 4.94 4.72
C ASP A 39 -20.93 4.18 3.49
N HIS A 40 -21.46 4.45 2.30
CA HIS A 40 -20.96 3.85 1.05
C HIS A 40 -19.53 4.28 0.74
N PHE A 41 -19.24 5.57 0.81
CA PHE A 41 -17.89 6.09 0.56
C PHE A 41 -16.86 5.48 1.50
N ILE A 42 -17.11 5.52 2.80
CA ILE A 42 -16.18 4.99 3.83
C ILE A 42 -16.05 3.48 3.69
N GLY A 43 -17.14 2.75 3.46
CA GLY A 43 -17.12 1.31 3.29
C GLY A 43 -16.22 0.88 2.12
N TYR A 44 -16.43 1.47 0.94
CA TYR A 44 -15.62 1.14 -0.23
C TYR A 44 -14.19 1.68 -0.15
N PHE A 45 -13.96 2.81 0.51
CA PHE A 45 -12.62 3.29 0.82
C PHE A 45 -11.86 2.31 1.72
N ALA A 46 -12.46 1.88 2.83
CA ALA A 46 -11.83 0.99 3.80
C ALA A 46 -11.53 -0.38 3.20
N ILE A 47 -12.48 -0.97 2.45
CA ILE A 47 -12.27 -2.27 1.80
C ILE A 47 -11.15 -2.19 0.77
N THR A 48 -11.16 -1.17 -0.09
CA THR A 48 -10.12 -0.98 -1.11
C THR A 48 -8.76 -0.82 -0.47
N LEU A 49 -8.64 0.01 0.57
CA LEU A 49 -7.39 0.20 1.31
C LEU A 49 -6.87 -1.13 1.88
N THR A 50 -7.74 -1.91 2.53
CA THR A 50 -7.39 -3.21 3.12
C THR A 50 -6.88 -4.19 2.05
N PHE A 51 -7.56 -4.26 0.90
CA PHE A 51 -7.12 -5.09 -0.22
C PHE A 51 -5.78 -4.61 -0.80
N CYS A 52 -5.57 -3.32 -0.96
CA CYS A 52 -4.31 -2.76 -1.45
C CYS A 52 -3.14 -3.03 -0.50
N LEU A 53 -3.37 -3.11 0.80
CA LEU A 53 -2.36 -3.50 1.79
C LEU A 53 -2.04 -5.01 1.72
N ALA A 54 -3.05 -5.84 1.42
CA ALA A 54 -2.89 -7.29 1.27
C ALA A 54 -2.20 -7.68 -0.06
N TRP A 55 -2.50 -6.94 -1.14
CA TRP A 55 -1.95 -7.12 -2.48
C TRP A 55 -1.32 -5.81 -2.98
N PRO A 56 0.01 -5.72 -3.11
CA PRO A 56 0.72 -4.48 -3.43
C PRO A 56 0.60 -4.09 -4.92
N ARG A 57 -0.62 -4.07 -5.44
CA ARG A 57 -0.99 -3.67 -6.81
C ARG A 57 -2.21 -2.73 -6.75
N PRO A 58 -2.07 -1.52 -6.17
CA PRO A 58 -3.20 -0.67 -5.78
C PRO A 58 -4.12 -0.32 -6.96
N PHE A 59 -3.58 -0.07 -8.15
CA PHE A 59 -4.40 0.26 -9.33
C PHE A 59 -5.24 -0.91 -9.82
N ALA A 60 -4.67 -2.12 -9.87
CA ALA A 60 -5.41 -3.31 -10.28
C ALA A 60 -6.49 -3.68 -9.25
N VAL A 61 -6.14 -3.61 -7.97
CA VAL A 61 -7.06 -3.88 -6.86
C VAL A 61 -8.17 -2.83 -6.83
N GLY A 62 -7.82 -1.54 -6.89
CA GLY A 62 -8.80 -0.46 -6.90
C GLY A 62 -9.76 -0.56 -8.08
N GLY A 63 -9.25 -0.84 -9.29
CA GLY A 63 -10.07 -1.08 -10.47
C GLY A 63 -11.04 -2.27 -10.31
N ALA A 64 -10.56 -3.37 -9.72
CA ALA A 64 -11.42 -4.53 -9.43
C ALA A 64 -12.52 -4.17 -8.41
N VAL A 65 -12.20 -3.44 -7.35
CA VAL A 65 -13.22 -3.02 -6.36
C VAL A 65 -14.23 -2.05 -6.96
N VAL A 66 -13.79 -1.11 -7.82
CA VAL A 66 -14.71 -0.23 -8.58
C VAL A 66 -15.65 -1.06 -9.45
N ALA A 67 -15.12 -2.04 -10.20
CA ALA A 67 -15.95 -2.91 -11.03
C ALA A 67 -16.96 -3.71 -10.18
N ILE A 68 -16.56 -4.23 -9.03
CA ILE A 68 -17.44 -4.91 -8.08
C ILE A 68 -18.52 -3.95 -7.56
N ALA A 69 -18.15 -2.71 -7.19
CA ALA A 69 -19.11 -1.72 -6.72
C ALA A 69 -20.20 -1.45 -7.75
N LEU A 70 -19.82 -1.21 -9.00
CA LEU A 70 -20.76 -0.99 -10.11
C LEU A 70 -21.63 -2.22 -10.38
N LEU A 71 -21.03 -3.42 -10.34
CA LEU A 71 -21.75 -4.67 -10.53
C LEU A 71 -22.77 -4.91 -9.42
N LEU A 72 -22.40 -4.71 -8.17
CA LEU A 72 -23.30 -4.87 -7.03
C LEU A 72 -24.48 -3.92 -7.11
N GLU A 73 -24.24 -2.66 -7.50
CA GLU A 73 -25.31 -1.69 -7.68
C GLU A 73 -26.26 -2.10 -8.82
N ALA A 74 -25.71 -2.59 -9.94
CA ALA A 74 -26.52 -3.11 -11.03
C ALA A 74 -27.35 -4.34 -10.60
N LEU A 75 -26.78 -5.23 -9.78
CA LEU A 75 -27.48 -6.41 -9.25
C LEU A 75 -28.59 -6.04 -8.27
N GLN A 76 -28.49 -4.90 -7.59
CA GLN A 76 -29.56 -4.40 -6.71
C GLN A 76 -30.85 -4.08 -7.46
N ALA A 77 -30.79 -3.80 -8.76
CA ALA A 77 -31.97 -3.64 -9.60
C ALA A 77 -32.86 -4.91 -9.65
N PHE A 78 -32.29 -6.08 -9.36
CA PHE A 78 -32.98 -7.37 -9.34
C PHE A 78 -33.43 -7.80 -7.94
N THR A 79 -33.13 -7.01 -6.90
CA THR A 79 -33.55 -7.32 -5.53
C THR A 79 -34.87 -6.61 -5.19
N PRO A 80 -35.87 -7.32 -4.61
CA PRO A 80 -37.20 -6.74 -4.39
C PRO A 80 -37.22 -5.49 -3.49
N ASP A 81 -36.31 -5.43 -2.51
CA ASP A 81 -36.30 -4.39 -1.48
C ASP A 81 -35.31 -3.26 -1.76
N ARG A 82 -34.72 -3.22 -2.96
CA ARG A 82 -33.71 -2.25 -3.33
C ARG A 82 -33.91 -1.71 -4.74
N HIS A 83 -33.48 -0.48 -4.92
CA HIS A 83 -33.45 0.15 -6.24
C HIS A 83 -31.99 0.53 -6.56
N ALA A 84 -31.56 0.23 -7.79
CA ALA A 84 -30.27 0.67 -8.28
C ALA A 84 -30.23 2.21 -8.29
N ASP A 85 -29.21 2.77 -7.64
CA ASP A 85 -29.01 4.22 -7.54
C ASP A 85 -27.63 4.60 -8.13
N VAL A 86 -27.67 5.31 -9.25
CA VAL A 86 -26.45 5.78 -9.92
C VAL A 86 -25.57 6.62 -8.98
N TYR A 87 -26.17 7.40 -8.06
CA TYR A 87 -25.39 8.15 -7.06
C TYR A 87 -24.68 7.24 -6.08
N ALA A 88 -25.33 6.14 -5.66
CA ALA A 88 -24.67 5.13 -4.82
C ALA A 88 -23.48 4.50 -5.53
N ALA A 89 -23.62 4.15 -6.80
CA ALA A 89 -22.56 3.63 -7.64
C ALA A 89 -21.37 4.59 -7.73
N LEU A 90 -21.64 5.86 -8.01
CA LEU A 90 -20.60 6.90 -8.13
C LEU A 90 -19.88 7.16 -6.80
N ILE A 91 -20.60 7.20 -5.69
CA ILE A 91 -20.03 7.42 -4.36
C ILE A 91 -19.17 6.23 -3.95
N SER A 92 -19.62 5.02 -4.21
CA SER A 92 -18.87 3.77 -3.94
C SER A 92 -17.60 3.70 -4.78
N ALA A 93 -17.69 4.00 -6.08
CA ALA A 93 -16.54 4.08 -6.97
C ALA A 93 -15.58 5.20 -6.56
N GLY A 94 -16.09 6.34 -6.12
CA GLY A 94 -15.30 7.46 -5.58
C GLY A 94 -14.52 7.06 -4.33
N GLY A 95 -15.16 6.38 -3.37
CA GLY A 95 -14.51 5.86 -2.17
C GLY A 95 -13.40 4.85 -2.50
N ALA A 96 -13.68 3.90 -3.39
CA ALA A 96 -12.69 2.93 -3.85
C ALA A 96 -11.50 3.61 -4.54
N THR A 97 -11.75 4.57 -5.44
CA THR A 97 -10.71 5.30 -6.16
C THR A 97 -9.85 6.16 -5.22
N ALA A 98 -10.47 6.84 -4.26
CA ALA A 98 -9.78 7.66 -3.29
C ALA A 98 -8.79 6.88 -2.41
N ALA A 99 -9.03 5.58 -2.19
CA ALA A 99 -8.14 4.71 -1.43
C ALA A 99 -6.86 4.31 -2.18
N ILE A 100 -6.82 4.41 -3.51
CA ILE A 100 -5.68 3.96 -4.34
C ILE A 100 -4.42 4.76 -4.02
N LEU A 101 -4.52 6.10 -3.94
CA LEU A 101 -3.37 6.97 -3.71
C LEU A 101 -2.69 6.73 -2.37
N PRO A 102 -3.39 6.78 -1.22
CA PRO A 102 -2.75 6.51 0.08
C PRO A 102 -2.20 5.09 0.15
N ALA A 103 -2.86 4.10 -0.44
CA ALA A 103 -2.36 2.74 -0.50
C ALA A 103 -1.07 2.62 -1.34
N ASP A 104 -0.98 3.29 -2.48
CA ASP A 104 0.21 3.32 -3.33
C ASP A 104 1.39 3.98 -2.61
N LEU A 105 1.15 5.13 -1.96
CA LEU A 105 2.15 5.82 -1.17
C LEU A 105 2.67 4.94 -0.03
N PHE A 106 1.77 4.28 0.70
CA PHE A 106 2.14 3.38 1.79
C PHE A 106 2.96 2.19 1.29
N ASN A 107 2.58 1.57 0.18
CA ASN A 107 3.30 0.44 -0.40
C ASN A 107 4.70 0.83 -0.95
N ARG A 108 4.89 2.06 -1.40
CA ARG A 108 6.18 2.56 -1.91
C ARG A 108 7.12 3.05 -0.82
N ALA A 109 6.61 3.53 0.30
CA ALA A 109 7.40 4.11 1.38
C ALA A 109 8.49 3.16 1.91
N PRO A 110 8.23 1.91 2.29
CA PRO A 110 9.25 0.99 2.77
C PRO A 110 10.29 0.63 1.70
N ARG A 111 9.89 0.56 0.42
CA ARG A 111 10.82 0.27 -0.69
C ARG A 111 11.81 1.42 -0.91
N ARG A 112 11.37 2.67 -0.78
CA ARG A 112 12.24 3.86 -0.91
C ARG A 112 13.22 3.97 0.25
N LEU A 113 12.81 3.64 1.46
CA LEU A 113 13.69 3.65 2.65
C LEU A 113 14.75 2.55 2.56
N CYS A 114 14.38 1.35 2.18
CA CYS A 114 15.30 0.22 1.98
C CYS A 114 16.30 0.52 0.85
N GLY A 115 15.85 1.05 -0.28
CA GLY A 115 16.71 1.45 -1.40
C GLY A 115 17.74 2.50 -1.01
N ARG A 116 17.33 3.53 -0.24
CA ARG A 116 18.24 4.58 0.27
C ARG A 116 19.28 4.02 1.26
N ALA A 117 18.87 3.10 2.13
CA ALA A 117 19.77 2.44 3.07
C ALA A 117 20.81 1.58 2.34
N LEU A 118 20.41 0.79 1.35
CA LEU A 118 21.31 -0.02 0.53
C LEU A 118 22.32 0.85 -0.25
N LEU A 119 21.86 1.95 -0.85
CA LEU A 119 22.77 2.90 -1.54
C LEU A 119 23.78 3.53 -0.59
N ARG A 120 23.39 3.90 0.62
CA ARG A 120 24.32 4.42 1.65
C ARG A 120 25.35 3.37 2.05
N LEU A 121 24.93 2.13 2.29
CA LEU A 121 25.85 1.03 2.62
C LEU A 121 26.81 0.71 1.46
N ALA A 122 26.34 0.69 0.22
CA ALA A 122 27.18 0.50 -0.95
C ALA A 122 28.23 1.62 -1.09
N ARG A 123 27.81 2.88 -0.90
CA ARG A 123 28.71 4.03 -0.93
C ARG A 123 29.77 3.97 0.18
N MET A 124 29.40 3.58 1.39
CA MET A 124 30.36 3.41 2.49
C MET A 124 31.37 2.30 2.19
N ARG A 125 30.92 1.16 1.62
CA ARG A 125 31.82 0.07 1.22
C ARG A 125 32.83 0.49 0.14
N LEU A 126 32.38 1.27 -0.85
CA LEU A 126 33.28 1.81 -1.89
C LEU A 126 34.31 2.75 -1.32
N LEU A 127 33.93 3.65 -0.39
CA LEU A 127 34.87 4.58 0.26
C LEU A 127 35.88 3.84 1.13
N THR A 128 35.49 2.80 1.84
CA THR A 128 36.41 1.99 2.66
C THR A 128 37.35 1.15 1.79
N ALA A 129 36.89 0.62 0.66
CA ALA A 129 37.71 -0.10 -0.31
C ALA A 129 38.75 0.85 -0.95
N SER A 130 38.34 2.05 -1.35
CA SER A 130 39.23 3.08 -1.90
C SER A 130 40.33 3.49 -0.89
N ARG A 131 39.96 3.68 0.38
CA ARG A 131 40.95 3.96 1.43
C ARG A 131 41.95 2.83 1.65
N ARG A 132 41.52 1.59 1.58
CA ARG A 132 42.43 0.41 1.68
C ARG A 132 43.36 0.31 0.49
N SER A 133 42.93 0.69 -0.70
CA SER A 133 43.76 0.70 -1.92
C SER A 133 44.83 1.79 -1.89
N LEU A 134 44.57 2.93 -1.19
CA LEU A 134 45.50 4.04 -1.04
C LEU A 134 46.45 3.89 0.17
N ALA A 135 46.21 2.89 1.01
CA ALA A 135 47.13 2.61 2.10
C ALA A 135 48.47 2.06 1.54
N PRO A 136 49.64 2.58 1.98
CA PRO A 136 50.94 2.11 1.47
C PRO A 136 51.10 0.62 1.72
N LYS A 137 51.31 -0.15 0.64
CA LYS A 137 51.43 -1.61 0.67
C LYS A 137 52.70 -2.13 1.33
N SER A 138 53.64 -1.24 1.69
CA SER A 138 54.90 -1.63 2.30
C SER A 138 55.19 -0.76 3.54
N PRO A 139 55.54 -1.38 4.68
CA PRO A 139 55.94 -0.64 5.88
C PRO A 139 57.22 0.20 5.64
N ALA A 140 58.05 -0.17 4.66
CA ALA A 140 59.22 0.59 4.28
C ALA A 140 58.90 1.97 3.67
N LEU A 141 57.85 2.07 2.88
CA LEU A 141 57.39 3.35 2.32
C LEU A 141 56.75 4.28 3.37
N ALA A 142 56.10 3.74 4.37
CA ALA A 142 55.53 4.51 5.46
C ALA A 142 56.64 5.18 6.35
N GLY A 143 57.75 4.49 6.51
CA GLY A 143 58.92 5.04 7.23
C GLY A 143 59.63 6.19 6.50
N LEU A 144 59.75 6.10 5.16
CA LEU A 144 60.36 7.15 4.35
C LEU A 144 59.53 8.45 4.33
N VAL A 145 58.21 8.32 4.28
CA VAL A 145 57.30 9.51 4.31
C VAL A 145 57.35 10.22 5.68
N SER A 146 57.45 9.49 6.78
CA SER A 146 57.55 10.10 8.11
C SER A 146 58.90 10.76 8.36
N GLN A 147 60.02 10.25 7.79
CA GLN A 147 61.32 10.90 7.88
C GLN A 147 61.41 12.22 7.09
N GLN A 148 60.77 12.28 5.90
CA GLN A 148 60.74 13.52 5.12
C GLN A 148 59.91 14.64 5.78
N LEU A 149 58.87 14.29 6.52
CA LEU A 149 58.02 15.25 7.25
C LEU A 149 58.69 15.81 8.51
N GLN A 150 59.75 15.17 9.02
CA GLN A 150 60.50 15.64 10.21
C GLN A 150 61.73 16.47 9.85
N SER A 151 62.15 16.49 8.57
CA SER A 151 63.34 17.22 8.11
C SER A 151 63.06 18.53 7.38
N GLY A 152 61.79 18.97 7.30
CA GLY A 152 61.35 20.25 6.77
C GLY A 152 60.77 21.16 7.82
#